data_05865085676c2b70282ccc4048289bbe
#
_entry.id   05865085676c2b70282ccc4048289bbe
#
_cell.length_a   1.000
_cell.length_b   1.000
_cell.length_c   1.000
_cell.angle_alpha   90.00
_cell.angle_beta   90.00
_cell.angle_gamma   90.00
#
_symmetry.space_group_name_H-M   'P 1'
#
loop_
_entity.id
_entity.type
_entity.pdbx_description
1 polymer ?
#
loop_
_entity_poly.entity_id
_entity_poly.type
_entity_poly.pdbx_seq_one_letter_code
_entity_poly.pdbx_strand_id
1 'polypeptide(L)'
;MTFEERLAAAHQELANKGVWQSNYNPPLFWLLRQLGWSVKPPHYEGWLTNFLVFGIGLGLIWSILLWFFSWQPMGMDLLFALRQTAFFAGFIGLIMASALRLRHKQLKLTPWERLEHHPIGEDAAEEG
;
A
#
# COMPACT_ATOMS: atom_id res chain seq x y z
N MET A 1 6.43 -1.56 21.96
CA MET A 1 5.69 -0.54 21.18
C MET A 1 4.39 -1.11 20.67
N THR A 2 3.34 -0.31 20.67
CA THR A 2 2.07 -0.68 20.05
C THR A 2 2.15 -0.51 18.55
N PHE A 3 1.16 -1.09 17.85
CA PHE A 3 1.06 -0.92 16.39
C PHE A 3 0.91 0.57 16.02
N GLU A 4 0.07 1.30 16.75
CA GLU A 4 -0.16 2.73 16.49
C GLU A 4 1.10 3.56 16.68
N GLU A 5 1.91 3.24 17.68
CA GLU A 5 3.17 3.92 17.90
C GLU A 5 4.16 3.67 16.77
N ARG A 6 4.26 2.41 16.31
CA ARG A 6 5.11 2.07 15.17
C ARG A 6 4.59 2.71 13.89
N LEU A 7 3.28 2.75 13.72
CA LEU A 7 2.66 3.38 12.55
C LEU A 7 3.01 4.86 12.50
N ALA A 8 2.91 5.55 13.63
CA ALA A 8 3.28 6.97 13.71
C ALA A 8 4.76 7.18 13.39
N ALA A 9 5.64 6.34 13.96
CA ALA A 9 7.08 6.41 13.68
C ALA A 9 7.39 6.15 12.20
N ALA A 10 6.70 5.20 11.59
CA ALA A 10 6.87 4.90 10.17
C ALA A 10 6.42 6.06 9.29
N HIS A 11 5.26 6.65 9.58
CA HIS A 11 4.77 7.80 8.84
C HIS A 11 5.74 8.98 8.96
N GLN A 12 6.30 9.19 10.13
CA GLN A 12 7.28 10.26 10.34
C GLN A 12 8.57 10.01 9.56
N GLU A 13 9.07 8.78 9.57
CA GLU A 13 10.27 8.44 8.80
C GLU A 13 10.05 8.68 7.30
N LEU A 14 8.90 8.26 6.78
CA LEU A 14 8.57 8.46 5.36
C LEU A 14 8.44 9.94 5.02
N ALA A 15 7.78 10.72 5.88
CA ALA A 15 7.66 12.15 5.67
C ALA A 15 9.03 12.84 5.70
N ASN A 16 9.92 12.44 6.62
CA ASN A 16 11.27 12.97 6.72
C ASN A 16 12.11 12.63 5.49
N LYS A 17 11.81 11.54 4.80
CA LYS A 17 12.51 11.14 3.57
C LYS A 17 11.84 11.66 2.31
N GLY A 18 10.88 12.56 2.43
CA GLY A 18 10.26 13.25 1.30
C GLY A 18 9.17 12.48 0.59
N VAL A 19 8.64 11.44 1.20
CA VAL A 19 7.53 10.67 0.61
C VAL A 19 6.22 11.43 0.86
N TRP A 20 5.40 11.57 -0.17
CA TRP A 20 4.12 12.24 -0.05
C TRP A 20 3.14 11.41 0.78
N GLN A 21 2.29 12.08 1.55
CA GLN A 21 1.31 11.44 2.42
C GLN A 21 0.40 10.47 1.64
N SER A 22 -0.03 10.84 0.45
CA SER A 22 -0.86 9.98 -0.39
C SER A 22 -0.17 8.67 -0.76
N ASN A 23 1.17 8.63 -0.78
CA ASN A 23 1.93 7.44 -1.10
C ASN A 23 2.21 6.56 0.12
N TYR A 24 2.43 7.16 1.30
CA TYR A 24 2.71 6.36 2.50
C TYR A 24 1.46 6.03 3.33
N ASN A 25 0.35 6.71 3.09
CA ASN A 25 -0.92 6.41 3.74
C ASN A 25 -2.04 6.40 2.70
N PRO A 26 -2.01 5.43 1.75
CA PRO A 26 -3.05 5.39 0.71
C PRO A 26 -4.43 5.11 1.30
N PRO A 27 -5.50 5.61 0.66
CA PRO A 27 -6.86 5.42 1.17
C PRO A 27 -7.25 3.97 1.41
N LEU A 28 -6.78 3.04 0.58
CA LEU A 28 -7.07 1.62 0.73
C LEU A 28 -6.48 1.06 2.03
N PHE A 29 -5.25 1.41 2.36
CA PHE A 29 -4.61 0.98 3.60
C PHE A 29 -5.25 1.63 4.82
N TRP A 30 -5.62 2.90 4.72
CA TRP A 30 -6.36 3.59 5.76
C TRP A 30 -7.70 2.90 6.03
N LEU A 31 -8.43 2.56 4.96
CA LEU A 31 -9.72 1.87 5.08
C LEU A 31 -9.56 0.52 5.76
N LEU A 32 -8.55 -0.27 5.39
CA LEU A 32 -8.31 -1.57 6.02
C LEU A 32 -8.03 -1.43 7.50
N ARG A 33 -7.30 -0.41 7.93
CA ARG A 33 -7.07 -0.15 9.35
C ARG A 33 -8.36 0.21 10.08
N GLN A 34 -9.23 1.00 9.44
CA GLN A 34 -10.55 1.34 10.02
C GLN A 34 -11.44 0.10 10.19
N LEU A 35 -11.25 -0.90 9.35
CA LEU A 35 -11.97 -2.18 9.45
C LEU A 35 -11.36 -3.13 10.50
N GLY A 36 -10.30 -2.70 11.18
CA GLY A 36 -9.69 -3.48 12.25
C GLY A 36 -8.45 -4.29 11.83
N TRP A 37 -7.98 -4.14 10.60
CA TRP A 37 -6.79 -4.84 10.13
C TRP A 37 -5.53 -4.03 10.45
N SER A 38 -4.53 -4.70 11.01
CA SER A 38 -3.27 -4.05 11.37
C SER A 38 -2.30 -4.06 10.19
N VAL A 39 -2.65 -3.32 9.13
CA VAL A 39 -1.83 -3.23 7.92
C VAL A 39 -0.78 -2.15 8.10
N LYS A 40 0.48 -2.52 7.90
CA LYS A 40 1.60 -1.56 7.93
C LYS A 40 1.52 -0.61 6.72
N PRO A 41 2.20 0.55 6.77
CA PRO A 41 2.32 1.38 5.56
C PRO A 41 2.91 0.57 4.40
N PRO A 42 2.53 0.84 3.14
CA PRO A 42 2.97 0.01 2.01
C PRO A 42 4.48 -0.17 1.91
N HIS A 43 5.25 0.85 2.23
CA HIS A 43 6.71 0.79 2.17
C HIS A 43 7.34 -0.13 3.21
N TYR A 44 6.60 -0.48 4.27
CA TYR A 44 7.06 -1.38 5.34
C TYR A 44 6.41 -2.75 5.26
N GLU A 45 5.36 -2.91 4.47
CA GLU A 45 4.62 -4.16 4.37
C GLU A 45 5.35 -5.16 3.48
N GLY A 46 5.07 -6.45 3.68
CA GLY A 46 5.67 -7.51 2.89
C GLY A 46 5.22 -7.46 1.42
N TRP A 47 6.05 -8.03 0.53
CA TRP A 47 5.77 -8.05 -0.90
C TRP A 47 4.44 -8.73 -1.21
N LEU A 48 4.18 -9.88 -0.59
CA LEU A 48 2.95 -10.62 -0.85
C LEU A 48 1.71 -9.86 -0.41
N THR A 49 1.75 -9.21 0.76
CA THR A 49 0.65 -8.40 1.26
C THR A 49 0.37 -7.23 0.31
N ASN A 50 1.41 -6.54 -0.14
CA ASN A 50 1.26 -5.45 -1.11
C ASN A 50 0.71 -5.96 -2.43
N PHE A 51 1.20 -7.11 -2.91
CA PHE A 51 0.70 -7.73 -4.12
C PHE A 51 -0.82 -7.97 -4.04
N LEU A 52 -1.25 -8.59 -2.94
CA LEU A 52 -2.67 -8.92 -2.76
C LEU A 52 -3.54 -7.68 -2.55
N VAL A 53 -3.11 -6.76 -1.70
CA VAL A 53 -3.91 -5.57 -1.39
C VAL A 53 -4.05 -4.68 -2.62
N PHE A 54 -2.95 -4.33 -3.27
CA PHE A 54 -3.01 -3.47 -4.46
C PHE A 54 -3.63 -4.19 -5.65
N GLY A 55 -3.27 -5.45 -5.86
CA GLY A 55 -3.81 -6.22 -6.98
C GLY A 55 -5.30 -6.42 -6.88
N ILE A 56 -5.77 -6.96 -5.76
CA ILE A 56 -7.20 -7.21 -5.56
C ILE A 56 -7.96 -5.90 -5.44
N GLY A 57 -7.48 -4.96 -4.62
CA GLY A 57 -8.16 -3.70 -4.39
C GLY A 57 -8.32 -2.87 -5.66
N LEU A 58 -7.22 -2.58 -6.34
CA LEU A 58 -7.26 -1.79 -7.57
C LEU A 58 -7.89 -2.56 -8.72
N GLY A 59 -7.65 -3.88 -8.79
CA GLY A 59 -8.25 -4.73 -9.80
C GLY A 59 -9.76 -4.77 -9.72
N LEU A 60 -10.31 -4.91 -8.52
CA LEU A 60 -11.75 -4.92 -8.32
C LEU A 60 -12.38 -3.55 -8.64
N ILE A 61 -11.79 -2.47 -8.15
CA ILE A 61 -12.30 -1.12 -8.42
C ILE A 61 -12.35 -0.87 -9.93
N TRP A 62 -11.26 -1.12 -10.62
CA TRP A 62 -11.16 -0.91 -12.05
C TRP A 62 -12.14 -1.78 -12.82
N SER A 63 -12.24 -3.07 -12.44
CA SER A 63 -13.10 -4.03 -13.12
C SER A 63 -14.57 -3.75 -12.91
N ILE A 64 -14.98 -3.29 -11.74
CA ILE A 64 -16.37 -2.88 -11.50
C ILE A 64 -16.74 -1.72 -12.41
N LEU A 65 -15.85 -0.73 -12.53
CA LEU A 65 -16.08 0.40 -13.44
C LEU A 65 -16.15 -0.06 -14.88
N LEU A 66 -15.24 -0.93 -15.32
CA LEU A 66 -15.27 -1.46 -16.68
C LEU A 66 -16.51 -2.30 -16.97
N TRP A 67 -16.99 -3.05 -15.99
CA TRP A 67 -18.20 -3.85 -16.16
C TRP A 67 -19.38 -2.95 -16.52
N PHE A 68 -19.61 -1.89 -15.76
CA PHE A 68 -20.76 -1.02 -15.97
C PHE A 68 -20.62 -0.11 -17.19
N PHE A 69 -19.41 0.36 -17.49
CA PHE A 69 -19.20 1.34 -18.55
C PHE A 69 -18.78 0.76 -19.89
N SER A 70 -18.29 -0.48 -19.92
CA SER A 70 -17.75 -1.05 -21.14
C SER A 70 -18.22 -2.48 -21.36
N TRP A 71 -17.87 -3.39 -20.49
CA TRP A 71 -18.06 -4.83 -20.76
C TRP A 71 -19.53 -5.23 -20.85
N GLN A 72 -20.37 -4.81 -19.91
CA GLN A 72 -21.78 -5.13 -19.95
C GLN A 72 -22.48 -4.51 -21.16
N PRO A 73 -22.30 -3.21 -21.45
CA PRO A 73 -22.91 -2.62 -22.66
C PRO A 73 -22.45 -3.27 -23.96
N MET A 74 -21.22 -3.80 -24.01
CA MET A 74 -20.70 -4.49 -25.18
C MET A 74 -21.10 -5.97 -25.28
N GLY A 75 -21.87 -6.46 -24.31
CA GLY A 75 -22.32 -7.84 -24.30
C GLY A 75 -21.28 -8.87 -23.89
N MET A 76 -20.20 -8.44 -23.22
CA MET A 76 -19.19 -9.36 -22.71
C MET A 76 -19.74 -10.16 -21.55
N ASP A 77 -19.40 -11.45 -21.48
CA ASP A 77 -19.90 -12.31 -20.42
C ASP A 77 -19.07 -12.18 -19.13
N LEU A 78 -19.61 -12.75 -18.04
CA LEU A 78 -18.97 -12.67 -16.73
C LEU A 78 -17.62 -13.39 -16.73
N LEU A 79 -17.51 -14.51 -17.45
CA LEU A 79 -16.24 -15.25 -17.50
C LEU A 79 -15.14 -14.42 -18.14
N PHE A 80 -15.45 -13.70 -19.21
CA PHE A 80 -14.51 -12.75 -19.82
C PHE A 80 -14.06 -11.71 -18.79
N ALA A 81 -15.03 -11.09 -18.09
CA ALA A 81 -14.73 -10.07 -17.09
C ALA A 81 -13.84 -10.60 -15.97
N LEU A 82 -14.12 -11.81 -15.47
CA LEU A 82 -13.32 -12.42 -14.40
C LEU A 82 -11.89 -12.71 -14.85
N ARG A 83 -11.71 -13.19 -16.07
CA ARG A 83 -10.38 -13.44 -16.63
C ARG A 83 -9.58 -12.14 -16.77
N GLN A 84 -10.20 -11.09 -17.28
CA GLN A 84 -9.54 -9.80 -17.43
C GLN A 84 -9.19 -9.19 -16.06
N THR A 85 -10.10 -9.32 -15.08
CA THR A 85 -9.87 -8.84 -13.72
C THR A 85 -8.68 -9.57 -13.08
N ALA A 86 -8.62 -10.90 -13.20
CA ALA A 86 -7.53 -11.68 -12.63
C ALA A 86 -6.19 -11.30 -13.27
N PHE A 87 -6.15 -11.13 -14.58
CA PHE A 87 -4.94 -10.73 -15.30
C PHE A 87 -4.49 -9.33 -14.87
N PHE A 88 -5.41 -8.38 -14.83
CA PHE A 88 -5.11 -7.00 -14.44
C PHE A 88 -4.67 -6.93 -12.98
N ALA A 89 -5.37 -7.63 -12.07
CA ALA A 89 -5.03 -7.65 -10.66
C ALA A 89 -3.63 -8.23 -10.43
N GLY A 90 -3.30 -9.33 -11.11
CA GLY A 90 -1.96 -9.92 -11.04
C GLY A 90 -0.88 -8.97 -11.54
N PHE A 91 -1.14 -8.32 -12.66
CA PHE A 91 -0.19 -7.40 -13.28
C PHE A 91 0.06 -6.15 -12.41
N ILE A 92 -1.01 -5.48 -11.96
CA ILE A 92 -0.87 -4.25 -11.16
C ILE A 92 -0.30 -4.56 -9.77
N GLY A 93 -0.70 -5.70 -9.18
CA GLY A 93 -0.16 -6.12 -7.89
C GLY A 93 1.34 -6.40 -7.97
N LEU A 94 1.78 -7.05 -9.06
CA LEU A 94 3.20 -7.33 -9.27
C LEU A 94 4.01 -6.04 -9.39
N ILE A 95 3.53 -5.10 -10.19
CA ILE A 95 4.20 -3.80 -10.37
C ILE A 95 4.26 -3.04 -9.06
N MET A 96 3.14 -2.91 -8.36
CA MET A 96 3.08 -2.12 -7.13
C MET A 96 3.92 -2.73 -6.02
N ALA A 97 3.82 -4.03 -5.80
CA ALA A 97 4.59 -4.70 -4.76
C ALA A 97 6.10 -4.61 -5.02
N SER A 98 6.51 -4.79 -6.27
CA SER A 98 7.92 -4.71 -6.65
C SER A 98 8.46 -3.29 -6.56
N ALA A 99 7.67 -2.30 -6.98
CA ALA A 99 8.05 -0.90 -6.87
C ALA A 99 8.21 -0.47 -5.41
N LEU A 100 7.30 -0.89 -4.54
CA LEU A 100 7.37 -0.56 -3.12
C LEU A 100 8.56 -1.22 -2.44
N ARG A 101 8.87 -2.46 -2.80
CA ARG A 101 10.05 -3.14 -2.29
C ARG A 101 11.33 -2.43 -2.70
N LEU A 102 11.39 -1.97 -3.95
CA LEU A 102 12.52 -1.21 -4.44
C LEU A 102 12.64 0.13 -3.71
N ARG A 103 11.52 0.83 -3.52
CA ARG A 103 11.53 2.12 -2.79
C ARG A 103 11.97 1.95 -1.35
N HIS A 104 11.55 0.88 -0.67
CA HIS A 104 12.02 0.59 0.68
C HIS A 104 13.55 0.53 0.72
N LYS A 105 14.15 -0.16 -0.25
CA LYS A 105 15.62 -0.27 -0.34
C LYS A 105 16.27 1.06 -0.70
N GLN A 106 15.71 1.80 -1.66
CA GLN A 106 16.25 3.09 -2.09
C GLN A 106 16.21 4.13 -0.99
N LEU A 107 15.15 4.15 -0.20
CA LEU A 107 14.98 5.10 0.91
C LEU A 107 15.74 4.67 2.16
N LYS A 108 16.28 3.46 2.19
CA LYS A 108 17.00 2.91 3.35
C LYS A 108 16.16 3.00 4.61
N LEU A 109 14.89 2.54 4.50
CA LEU A 109 13.95 2.61 5.60
C LEU A 109 14.33 1.64 6.72
N THR A 110 14.02 2.04 7.94
CA THR A 110 14.19 1.18 9.12
C THR A 110 13.22 0.00 9.02
N PRO A 111 13.66 -1.24 9.27
CA PRO A 111 12.73 -2.37 9.33
C PRO A 111 11.64 -2.14 10.37
N TRP A 112 10.42 -2.60 10.08
CA TRP A 112 9.25 -2.36 10.94
C TRP A 112 9.50 -2.75 12.39
N GLU A 113 10.16 -3.88 12.63
CA GLU A 113 10.44 -4.41 13.96
C GLU A 113 11.42 -3.54 14.75
N ARG A 114 12.20 -2.71 14.05
CA ARG A 114 13.20 -1.83 14.65
C ARG A 114 12.73 -0.40 14.81
N LEU A 115 11.51 -0.10 14.36
CA LEU A 115 10.97 1.24 14.52
C LEU A 115 10.77 1.57 15.99
N GLU A 116 11.20 2.76 16.38
CA GLU A 116 11.07 3.25 17.73
C GLU A 116 10.33 4.58 17.70
N HIS A 117 9.52 4.80 18.73
CA HIS A 117 8.82 6.07 18.88
C HIS A 117 9.75 7.10 19.50
N HIS A 118 10.04 8.15 18.78
CA HIS A 118 10.85 9.25 19.27
C HIS A 118 10.03 10.55 19.26
N PRO A 119 10.07 11.33 20.36
CA PRO A 119 9.59 12.70 20.32
C PRO A 119 10.35 13.51 19.26
N ILE A 120 9.70 14.48 18.66
CA ILE A 120 10.27 15.26 17.55
C ILE A 120 11.63 15.87 17.91
N GLY A 121 11.80 16.32 19.15
CA GLY A 121 13.06 16.89 19.59
C GLY A 121 14.21 15.89 19.66
N GLU A 122 13.91 14.64 20.00
CA GLU A 122 14.93 13.58 20.04
C GLU A 122 15.36 13.16 18.65
N ASP A 123 14.42 13.07 17.72
CA ASP A 123 14.75 12.76 16.33
C ASP A 123 15.70 13.80 15.73
N ALA A 124 15.42 15.06 15.97
CA ALA A 124 16.26 16.15 15.50
C ALA A 124 17.67 16.08 16.12
N ALA A 125 17.76 15.71 17.39
CA ALA A 125 19.04 15.60 18.08
C ALA A 125 19.86 14.41 17.55
N GLU A 126 19.22 13.30 17.23
CA GLU A 126 19.90 12.12 16.70
C GLU A 126 20.40 12.33 15.27
N GLU A 127 19.67 13.09 14.47
CA GLU A 127 20.06 13.40 13.11
C GLU A 127 21.18 14.45 13.04
N GLY A 128 21.29 15.23 14.08
CA GLY A 128 22.34 16.24 14.18
C GLY A 128 23.67 15.66 14.54
#